data_dca365494dc186e2ee83d73844a53cdf
#
_entry.id   dca365494dc186e2ee83d73844a53cdf
#
_cell.length_a   1.000
_cell.length_b   1.000
_cell.length_c   1.000
_cell.angle_alpha   90.00
_cell.angle_beta   90.00
_cell.angle_gamma   90.00
#
_symmetry.space_group_name_H-M   'P 1'
#
loop_
_entity.id
_entity.type
_entity.pdbx_description
1 polymer ?
#
loop_
_entity_poly.entity_id
_entity_poly.type
_entity_poly.pdbx_seq_one_letter_code
_entity_poly.pdbx_strand_id
1 'polypeptide(L)'
;MEKQGLNELAAAVHENAVAHGWWEQERELPEILMLCVSELAEALEEYRAGKPNIYYNVEGEEILYADGEACEKHERRKPEGVAVELADCMIRILDYCGHAGIDIEEAIRFKHEYNKTRPYRHGGKKC
;
A
#
# COMPACT_ATOMS: atom_id res chain seq x y z
N MET A 1 -16.60 1.13 -8.79
CA MET A 1 -15.70 2.06 -8.07
C MET A 1 -15.06 2.98 -9.09
N GLU A 2 -15.18 4.27 -8.86
CA GLU A 2 -14.54 5.25 -9.73
C GLU A 2 -13.02 5.14 -9.64
N LYS A 3 -12.36 5.33 -10.78
CA LYS A 3 -10.89 5.36 -10.80
C LYS A 3 -10.43 6.71 -10.28
N GLN A 4 -9.60 6.68 -9.25
CA GLN A 4 -8.99 7.86 -8.68
C GLN A 4 -7.52 7.94 -9.10
N GLY A 5 -7.01 9.15 -9.36
CA GLY A 5 -5.60 9.38 -9.50
C GLY A 5 -4.89 9.23 -8.16
N LEU A 6 -3.57 9.06 -8.17
CA LEU A 6 -2.81 8.86 -6.94
C LEU A 6 -2.89 10.04 -5.99
N ASN A 7 -2.89 11.28 -6.50
CA ASN A 7 -3.02 12.44 -5.64
C ASN A 7 -4.39 12.52 -4.96
N GLU A 8 -5.44 12.15 -5.68
CA GLU A 8 -6.79 12.09 -5.10
C GLU A 8 -6.85 11.00 -4.03
N LEU A 9 -6.25 9.85 -4.31
CA LEU A 9 -6.20 8.76 -3.35
C LEU A 9 -5.37 9.14 -2.12
N ALA A 10 -4.25 9.84 -2.32
CA ALA A 10 -3.44 10.35 -1.21
C ALA A 10 -4.26 11.25 -0.28
N ALA A 11 -5.06 12.15 -0.87
CA ALA A 11 -5.94 13.02 -0.08
C ALA A 11 -6.98 12.21 0.69
N ALA A 12 -7.58 11.20 0.06
CA ALA A 12 -8.60 10.36 0.69
C ALA A 12 -8.03 9.52 1.84
N VAL A 13 -6.88 8.87 1.63
CA VAL A 13 -6.28 8.05 2.69
C VAL A 13 -5.78 8.92 3.84
N HIS A 14 -5.26 10.12 3.55
CA HIS A 14 -4.84 11.04 4.60
C HIS A 14 -6.04 11.52 5.42
N GLU A 15 -7.13 11.91 4.78
CA GLU A 15 -8.35 12.30 5.46
C GLU A 15 -8.85 11.19 6.39
N ASN A 16 -8.84 9.95 5.91
CA ASN A 16 -9.23 8.80 6.72
C ASN A 16 -8.30 8.61 7.92
N ALA A 17 -6.99 8.75 7.71
CA ALA A 17 -6.00 8.62 8.79
C ALA A 17 -6.19 9.70 9.86
N VAL A 18 -6.43 10.95 9.44
CA VAL A 18 -6.72 12.04 10.37
C VAL A 18 -7.98 11.75 11.16
N ALA A 19 -9.05 11.30 10.50
CA ALA A 19 -10.32 10.99 11.15
C ALA A 19 -10.19 9.87 12.19
N HIS A 20 -9.21 8.97 12.03
CA HIS A 20 -8.98 7.85 12.95
C HIS A 20 -7.86 8.12 13.97
N GLY A 21 -7.42 9.37 14.09
CA GLY A 21 -6.51 9.79 15.15
C GLY A 21 -5.03 9.58 14.88
N TRP A 22 -4.66 9.11 13.69
CA TRP A 22 -3.24 8.81 13.40
C TRP A 22 -2.35 10.04 13.35
N TRP A 23 -2.93 11.24 13.20
CA TRP A 23 -2.20 12.50 13.14
C TRP A 23 -2.47 13.41 14.34
N GLU A 24 -3.02 12.88 15.42
CA GLU A 24 -3.19 13.65 16.66
C GLU A 24 -1.85 14.12 17.24
N GLN A 25 -0.82 13.31 17.02
CA GLN A 25 0.57 13.69 17.31
C GLN A 25 1.31 13.79 15.98
N GLU A 26 2.18 14.77 15.87
CA GLU A 26 2.99 14.91 14.68
C GLU A 26 3.92 13.71 14.53
N ARG A 27 3.96 13.12 13.33
CA ARG A 27 4.80 11.97 13.02
C ARG A 27 5.98 12.43 12.18
N GLU A 28 7.16 11.96 12.55
CA GLU A 28 8.37 12.24 11.80
C GLU A 28 8.52 11.27 10.63
N LEU A 29 9.10 11.77 9.54
CA LEU A 29 9.30 10.96 8.33
C LEU A 29 10.07 9.66 8.57
N PRO A 30 11.19 9.65 9.36
CA PRO A 30 11.88 8.37 9.61
C PRO A 30 10.98 7.29 10.20
N GLU A 31 10.08 7.64 11.11
CA GLU A 31 9.11 6.69 11.66
C GLU A 31 8.19 6.15 10.58
N ILE A 32 7.65 7.04 9.73
CA ILE A 32 6.75 6.66 8.65
C ILE A 32 7.46 5.72 7.66
N LEU A 33 8.70 6.03 7.32
CA LEU A 33 9.48 5.18 6.40
C LEU A 33 9.69 3.78 6.99
N MET A 34 9.97 3.68 8.29
CA MET A 34 10.14 2.37 8.92
C MET A 34 8.82 1.62 9.02
N LEU A 35 7.70 2.30 9.19
CA LEU A 35 6.40 1.65 9.15
C LEU A 35 6.09 1.09 7.76
N CYS A 36 6.52 1.77 6.70
CA CYS A 36 6.42 1.22 5.34
C CYS A 36 7.24 -0.06 5.20
N VAL A 37 8.46 -0.07 5.76
CA VAL A 37 9.30 -1.27 5.76
C VAL A 37 8.64 -2.41 6.52
N SER A 38 7.97 -2.11 7.63
CA SER A 38 7.26 -3.15 8.41
C SER A 38 6.16 -3.82 7.60
N GLU A 39 5.45 -3.07 6.76
CA GLU A 39 4.42 -3.66 5.88
C GLU A 39 5.04 -4.58 4.83
N LEU A 40 6.20 -4.23 4.31
CA LEU A 40 6.93 -5.10 3.37
C LEU A 40 7.42 -6.36 4.07
N ALA A 41 7.83 -6.28 5.34
CA ALA A 41 8.20 -7.45 6.12
C ALA A 41 6.99 -8.37 6.35
N GLU A 42 5.82 -7.80 6.61
CA GLU A 42 4.59 -8.59 6.74
C GLU A 42 4.22 -9.27 5.42
N ALA A 43 4.40 -8.58 4.28
CA ALA A 43 4.21 -9.19 2.97
C ALA A 43 5.13 -10.40 2.77
N LEU A 44 6.39 -10.28 3.19
CA LEU A 44 7.36 -11.38 3.11
C LEU A 44 6.90 -12.58 3.95
N GLU A 45 6.38 -12.34 5.16
CA GLU A 45 5.88 -13.42 6.02
C GLU A 45 4.68 -14.12 5.38
N GLU A 46 3.75 -13.38 4.77
CA GLU A 46 2.62 -13.98 4.05
C GLU A 46 3.10 -14.84 2.88
N TYR A 47 4.10 -14.36 2.15
CA TYR A 47 4.70 -15.13 1.05
C TYR A 47 5.36 -16.41 1.55
N ARG A 48 6.15 -16.32 2.61
CA ARG A 48 6.87 -17.47 3.18
C ARG A 48 5.91 -18.53 3.72
N ALA A 49 4.76 -18.11 4.21
CA ALA A 49 3.72 -19.02 4.70
C ALA A 49 2.88 -19.63 3.57
N GLY A 50 3.11 -19.23 2.31
CA GLY A 50 2.38 -19.74 1.16
C GLY A 50 0.93 -19.31 1.10
N LYS A 51 0.59 -18.17 1.69
CA LYS A 51 -0.78 -17.67 1.75
C LYS A 51 -1.24 -17.08 0.42
N PRO A 52 -2.55 -17.07 0.15
CA PRO A 52 -3.10 -16.39 -1.03
C PRO A 52 -2.81 -14.88 -1.00
N ASN A 53 -2.82 -14.24 -2.15
CA ASN A 53 -2.56 -12.81 -2.26
C ASN A 53 -3.56 -11.94 -1.51
N ILE A 54 -4.83 -12.29 -1.58
CA ILE A 54 -5.90 -11.61 -0.83
C ILE A 54 -6.84 -12.69 -0.31
N TYR A 55 -7.05 -12.69 0.98
CA TYR A 55 -7.97 -13.65 1.61
C TYR A 55 -8.51 -13.06 2.91
N TYR A 56 -9.57 -13.67 3.40
CA TYR A 56 -10.14 -13.38 4.72
C TYR A 56 -10.01 -14.64 5.56
N ASN A 57 -9.72 -14.50 6.83
CA ASN A 57 -9.72 -15.62 7.76
C ASN A 57 -11.05 -15.61 8.51
N VAL A 58 -11.88 -16.62 8.27
CA VAL A 58 -13.20 -16.74 8.90
C VAL A 58 -13.26 -18.06 9.62
N GLU A 59 -13.29 -18.02 10.94
CA GLU A 59 -13.36 -19.22 11.80
C GLU A 59 -12.28 -20.27 11.49
N GLY A 60 -11.07 -19.78 11.16
CA GLY A 60 -9.95 -20.66 10.83
C GLY A 60 -9.86 -21.06 9.37
N GLU A 61 -10.83 -20.71 8.55
CA GLU A 61 -10.80 -20.98 7.12
C GLU A 61 -10.38 -19.74 6.31
N GLU A 62 -9.56 -19.96 5.29
CA GLU A 62 -9.14 -18.91 4.37
C GLU A 62 -10.16 -18.79 3.23
N ILE A 63 -10.83 -17.64 3.14
CA ILE A 63 -11.81 -17.35 2.10
C ILE A 63 -11.18 -16.41 1.07
N LEU A 64 -11.08 -16.85 -0.18
CA LEU A 64 -10.45 -16.06 -1.24
C LEU A 64 -11.30 -14.85 -1.63
N TYR A 65 -10.64 -13.74 -1.88
CA TYR A 65 -11.30 -12.52 -2.36
C TYR A 65 -12.02 -12.71 -3.71
N ALA A 66 -11.50 -13.60 -4.56
CA ALA A 66 -12.05 -13.86 -5.88
C ALA A 66 -13.47 -14.47 -5.84
N ASP A 67 -13.90 -14.98 -4.69
CA ASP A 67 -15.27 -15.42 -4.48
C ASP A 67 -16.15 -14.20 -4.18
N GLY A 68 -16.80 -13.64 -5.20
CA GLY A 68 -17.60 -12.42 -5.07
C GLY A 68 -18.62 -12.48 -3.93
N GLU A 69 -19.29 -13.62 -3.76
CA GLU A 69 -20.25 -13.82 -2.68
C GLU A 69 -19.56 -13.80 -1.30
N ALA A 70 -18.40 -14.42 -1.19
CA ALA A 70 -17.62 -14.40 0.05
C ALA A 70 -17.14 -12.99 0.38
N CYS A 71 -16.75 -12.22 -0.63
CA CYS A 71 -16.35 -10.83 -0.47
C CYS A 71 -17.49 -9.98 0.11
N GLU A 72 -18.70 -10.12 -0.41
CA GLU A 72 -19.87 -9.39 0.09
C GLU A 72 -20.19 -9.74 1.54
N LYS A 73 -20.13 -11.02 1.89
CA LYS A 73 -20.41 -11.49 3.25
C LYS A 73 -19.37 -11.03 4.26
N HIS A 74 -18.15 -10.77 3.81
CA HIS A 74 -17.01 -10.50 4.68
C HIS A 74 -16.38 -9.13 4.48
N GLU A 75 -17.12 -8.18 3.90
CA GLU A 75 -16.63 -6.83 3.61
C GLU A 75 -16.08 -6.09 4.83
N ARG A 76 -16.56 -6.43 6.03
CA ARG A 76 -16.10 -5.83 7.29
C ARG A 76 -14.99 -6.63 7.96
N ARG A 77 -14.59 -7.75 7.37
CA ARG A 77 -13.48 -8.55 7.89
C ARG A 77 -12.17 -7.95 7.42
N LYS A 78 -11.13 -8.12 8.22
CA LYS A 78 -9.81 -7.64 7.86
C LYS A 78 -9.27 -8.47 6.68
N PRO A 79 -8.99 -7.85 5.55
CA PRO A 79 -8.34 -8.58 4.47
C PRO A 79 -6.88 -8.83 4.83
N GLU A 80 -6.33 -9.93 4.34
CA GLU A 80 -4.95 -10.36 4.59
C GLU A 80 -4.32 -10.86 3.30
N GLY A 81 -3.00 -11.02 3.30
CA GLY A 81 -2.24 -11.54 2.18
C GLY A 81 -1.20 -10.56 1.64
N VAL A 82 -0.33 -11.06 0.77
CA VAL A 82 0.77 -10.27 0.19
C VAL A 82 0.26 -8.98 -0.45
N ALA A 83 -0.79 -9.08 -1.27
CA ALA A 83 -1.31 -7.89 -1.95
C ALA A 83 -1.86 -6.86 -0.97
N VAL A 84 -2.47 -7.30 0.13
CA VAL A 84 -2.99 -6.41 1.16
C VAL A 84 -1.84 -5.71 1.88
N GLU A 85 -0.76 -6.41 2.18
CA GLU A 85 0.39 -5.80 2.85
C GLU A 85 1.12 -4.81 1.93
N LEU A 86 1.19 -5.10 0.63
CA LEU A 86 1.70 -4.13 -0.35
C LEU A 86 0.80 -2.89 -0.39
N ALA A 87 -0.51 -3.09 -0.34
CA ALA A 87 -1.47 -1.99 -0.29
C ALA A 87 -1.28 -1.16 0.98
N ASP A 88 -1.06 -1.79 2.12
CA ASP A 88 -0.83 -1.07 3.37
C ASP A 88 0.43 -0.21 3.30
N CYS A 89 1.49 -0.73 2.68
CA CYS A 89 2.71 0.06 2.45
C CYS A 89 2.41 1.28 1.58
N MET A 90 1.68 1.09 0.48
CA MET A 90 1.31 2.21 -0.40
C MET A 90 0.40 3.21 0.29
N ILE A 91 -0.54 2.75 1.10
CA ILE A 91 -1.43 3.62 1.86
C ILE A 91 -0.62 4.49 2.83
N ARG A 92 0.37 3.94 3.50
CA ARG A 92 1.25 4.73 4.37
C ARG A 92 2.03 5.80 3.61
N ILE A 93 2.54 5.44 2.42
CA ILE A 93 3.25 6.39 1.55
C ILE A 93 2.29 7.52 1.12
N LEU A 94 1.11 7.15 0.65
CA LEU A 94 0.11 8.11 0.17
C LEU A 94 -0.40 9.01 1.29
N ASP A 95 -0.59 8.46 2.48
CA ASP A 95 -0.97 9.24 3.66
C ASP A 95 0.06 10.34 3.93
N TYR A 96 1.33 9.98 3.94
CA TYR A 96 2.39 10.97 4.11
C TYR A 96 2.38 12.02 2.99
N CYS A 97 2.20 11.60 1.75
CA CYS A 97 2.12 12.53 0.62
C CYS A 97 0.97 13.53 0.79
N GLY A 98 -0.18 13.04 1.26
CA GLY A 98 -1.32 13.92 1.56
C GLY A 98 -1.02 14.90 2.68
N HIS A 99 -0.32 14.45 3.71
CA HIS A 99 0.08 15.30 4.82
C HIS A 99 1.10 16.37 4.40
N ALA A 100 2.11 15.97 3.65
CA ALA A 100 3.22 16.85 3.27
C ALA A 100 2.96 17.70 2.03
N GLY A 101 1.83 17.52 1.36
CA GLY A 101 1.52 18.24 0.14
C GLY A 101 2.39 17.83 -1.03
N ILE A 102 2.82 16.58 -1.07
CA ILE A 102 3.66 16.05 -2.15
C ILE A 102 2.77 15.65 -3.33
N ASP A 103 3.10 16.16 -4.52
CA ASP A 103 2.50 15.70 -5.77
C ASP A 103 3.18 14.42 -6.19
N ILE A 104 2.65 13.29 -5.75
CA ILE A 104 3.27 11.98 -6.00
C ILE A 104 3.17 11.56 -7.46
N GLU A 105 2.11 11.96 -8.15
CA GLU A 105 1.97 11.69 -9.58
C GLU A 105 3.10 12.35 -10.37
N GLU A 106 3.41 13.60 -10.06
CA GLU A 106 4.50 14.34 -10.68
C GLU A 106 5.85 13.69 -10.40
N ALA A 107 6.09 13.30 -9.15
CA ALA A 107 7.33 12.64 -8.78
C ALA A 107 7.53 11.31 -9.53
N ILE A 108 6.46 10.52 -9.63
CA ILE A 108 6.49 9.26 -10.38
C ILE A 108 6.74 9.52 -11.86
N ARG A 109 6.04 10.50 -12.45
CA ARG A 109 6.20 10.85 -13.85
C ARG A 109 7.64 11.24 -14.15
N PHE A 110 8.23 12.10 -13.34
CA PHE A 110 9.60 12.54 -13.46
C PHE A 110 10.57 11.37 -13.45
N LYS A 111 10.44 10.54 -12.42
CA LYS A 111 11.36 9.41 -12.26
C LYS A 111 11.19 8.38 -13.36
N HIS A 112 9.95 8.09 -13.72
CA HIS A 112 9.65 7.12 -14.77
C HIS A 112 10.22 7.56 -16.13
N GLU A 113 10.06 8.84 -16.49
CA GLU A 113 10.62 9.39 -17.72
C GLU A 113 12.15 9.28 -17.73
N TYR A 114 12.78 9.60 -16.61
CA TYR A 114 14.23 9.43 -16.48
C TYR A 114 14.63 7.96 -16.65
N ASN A 115 13.91 7.06 -16.01
CA ASN A 115 14.22 5.62 -16.07
C ASN A 115 14.17 5.08 -17.51
N LYS A 116 13.27 5.60 -18.33
CA LYS A 116 13.19 5.22 -19.75
C LYS A 116 14.47 5.53 -20.53
N THR A 117 15.21 6.55 -20.09
CA THR A 117 16.44 6.99 -20.77
C THR A 117 17.69 6.24 -20.30
N ARG A 118 17.59 5.46 -19.22
CA ARG A 118 18.75 4.77 -18.64
C ARG A 118 19.16 3.57 -19.49
N PRO A 119 20.47 3.24 -19.55
CA PRO A 119 20.93 2.08 -20.28
C PRO A 119 20.46 0.77 -19.63
N TYR A 120 20.56 -0.31 -20.36
CA TYR A 120 20.15 -1.64 -19.92
C TYR A 120 20.70 -1.94 -18.52
N ARG A 121 19.82 -2.30 -17.60
CA ARG A 121 20.14 -2.54 -16.17
C ARG A 121 20.92 -1.39 -15.52
N HIS A 122 20.66 -0.16 -15.94
CA HIS A 122 21.31 1.02 -15.39
C HIS A 122 22.85 0.91 -15.40
N GLY A 123 23.41 0.37 -16.50
CA GLY A 123 24.85 0.15 -16.64
C GLY A 123 25.30 -1.25 -16.24
N GLY A 124 24.41 -2.24 -16.31
CA GLY A 124 24.74 -3.65 -16.02
C GLY A 124 24.57 -4.08 -14.57
N LYS A 125 23.84 -3.32 -13.77
CA LYS A 125 23.61 -3.67 -12.37
C LYS A 125 22.74 -4.93 -12.24
N LYS A 126 23.01 -5.73 -11.22
CA LYS A 126 22.21 -6.93 -10.94
C LYS A 126 20.86 -6.61 -10.30
N CYS A 127 20.77 -5.53 -9.58
CA CYS A 127 19.51 -5.02 -9.02
C CYS A 127 19.60 -3.55 -8.63
#